data_d4a5e53e06eda9a3dc865c887dc0a539
#
_entry.id   d4a5e53e06eda9a3dc865c887dc0a539
#
_cell.length_a   1.000
_cell.length_b   1.000
_cell.length_c   1.000
_cell.angle_alpha   90.00
_cell.angle_beta   90.00
_cell.angle_gamma   90.00
#
_symmetry.space_group_name_H-M   'P 1'
#
loop_
_entity.id
_entity.type
_entity.pdbx_description
1 polymer ?
#
loop_
_entity_poly.entity_id
_entity_poly.type
_entity_poly.pdbx_seq_one_letter_code
_entity_poly.pdbx_strand_id
1 'polypeptide(L)'
;MSDPEPPEAELPQPVAGFIAAVNAADLDALVATFAARAMVNDQLCEYWDKPGITAWAQREIIGQRLCIRIRGVVRNHEQTVVEAALDGSFDKRGLPDPLIVTFYFSTRHDHLVQLVILRNESHD
;
A
#
# COMPACT_ATOMS: atom_id res chain seq x y z
N MET A 1 -23.84 -15.94 13.94
CA MET A 1 -23.11 -15.60 12.73
C MET A 1 -21.66 -15.34 13.06
N SER A 2 -20.79 -15.96 12.32
CA SER A 2 -19.38 -15.75 12.58
C SER A 2 -18.95 -14.41 12.00
N ASP A 3 -17.99 -13.77 12.65
CA ASP A 3 -17.42 -12.57 12.12
C ASP A 3 -16.64 -12.89 10.86
N PRO A 4 -16.64 -11.99 9.90
CA PRO A 4 -15.80 -12.21 8.75
C PRO A 4 -14.32 -12.22 9.18
N GLU A 5 -13.53 -12.98 8.47
CA GLU A 5 -12.11 -12.95 8.68
C GLU A 5 -11.60 -11.54 8.49
N PRO A 6 -10.63 -11.10 9.29
CA PRO A 6 -9.99 -9.82 8.98
C PRO A 6 -9.43 -9.88 7.55
N PRO A 7 -9.57 -8.80 6.78
CA PRO A 7 -9.05 -8.82 5.41
C PRO A 7 -7.58 -9.23 5.33
N GLU A 8 -6.81 -8.91 6.36
CA GLU A 8 -5.39 -9.27 6.37
C GLU A 8 -5.16 -10.75 6.28
N ALA A 9 -6.11 -11.56 6.78
CA ALA A 9 -5.95 -13.01 6.76
C ALA A 9 -6.00 -13.57 5.35
N GLU A 10 -6.53 -12.80 4.40
CA GLU A 10 -6.64 -13.24 3.00
C GLU A 10 -5.56 -12.67 2.12
N LEU A 11 -4.64 -11.91 2.67
CA LEU A 11 -3.63 -11.24 1.86
C LEU A 11 -2.45 -12.16 1.57
N PRO A 12 -1.86 -12.06 0.37
CA PRO A 12 -0.56 -12.69 0.16
C PRO A 12 0.46 -12.13 1.14
N GLN A 13 1.45 -12.96 1.46
CA GLN A 13 2.43 -12.58 2.48
C GLN A 13 3.12 -11.24 2.18
N PRO A 14 3.59 -10.98 0.94
CA PRO A 14 4.25 -9.68 0.71
C PRO A 14 3.29 -8.50 0.84
N VAL A 15 2.01 -8.67 0.52
CA VAL A 15 1.03 -7.59 0.70
C VAL A 15 0.79 -7.35 2.18
N ALA A 16 0.56 -8.41 2.95
CA ALA A 16 0.38 -8.28 4.40
C ALA A 16 1.61 -7.66 5.04
N GLY A 17 2.80 -8.08 4.61
CA GLY A 17 4.06 -7.54 5.13
C GLY A 17 4.21 -6.06 4.82
N PHE A 18 3.82 -5.64 3.61
CA PHE A 18 3.87 -4.23 3.24
C PHE A 18 2.99 -3.40 4.18
N ILE A 19 1.75 -3.82 4.36
CA ILE A 19 0.81 -3.06 5.18
C ILE A 19 1.27 -3.02 6.63
N ALA A 20 1.74 -4.15 7.16
CA ALA A 20 2.24 -4.19 8.53
C ALA A 20 3.45 -3.28 8.70
N ALA A 21 4.36 -3.25 7.71
CA ALA A 21 5.55 -2.41 7.78
C ALA A 21 5.18 -0.92 7.72
N VAL A 22 4.20 -0.57 6.89
CA VAL A 22 3.72 0.82 6.84
C VAL A 22 3.19 1.21 8.22
N ASN A 23 2.34 0.38 8.80
CA ASN A 23 1.70 0.72 10.07
C ASN A 23 2.68 0.70 11.25
N ALA A 24 3.79 -0.01 11.09
CA ALA A 24 4.85 -0.04 12.10
C ALA A 24 5.94 1.00 11.83
N ALA A 25 5.85 1.73 10.75
CA ALA A 25 6.86 2.69 10.32
C ALA A 25 8.24 2.05 10.20
N ASP A 26 8.27 0.84 9.65
CA ASP A 26 9.49 0.04 9.52
C ASP A 26 9.95 0.05 8.08
N LEU A 27 10.87 0.97 7.75
CA LEU A 27 11.32 1.16 6.38
C LEU A 27 11.99 -0.10 5.83
N ASP A 28 12.86 -0.73 6.61
CA ASP A 28 13.59 -1.89 6.12
C ASP A 28 12.63 -3.05 5.79
N ALA A 29 11.67 -3.29 6.68
CA ALA A 29 10.70 -4.34 6.42
C ALA A 29 9.85 -4.01 5.20
N LEU A 30 9.49 -2.73 5.03
CA LEU A 30 8.68 -2.31 3.89
C LEU A 30 9.42 -2.56 2.59
N VAL A 31 10.65 -2.11 2.50
CA VAL A 31 11.45 -2.27 1.28
C VAL A 31 11.71 -3.74 0.99
N ALA A 32 11.85 -4.55 2.04
CA ALA A 32 12.10 -5.99 1.87
C ALA A 32 10.96 -6.73 1.20
N THR A 33 9.74 -6.17 1.21
CA THR A 33 8.62 -6.83 0.53
C THR A 33 8.70 -6.73 -0.99
N PHE A 34 9.52 -5.85 -1.52
CA PHE A 34 9.62 -5.62 -2.96
C PHE A 34 10.72 -6.43 -3.59
N ALA A 35 10.47 -6.88 -4.82
CA ALA A 35 11.51 -7.49 -5.64
C ALA A 35 12.54 -6.43 -6.04
N ALA A 36 13.73 -6.89 -6.46
CA ALA A 36 14.84 -5.99 -6.77
C ALA A 36 14.49 -4.98 -7.85
N ARG A 37 13.67 -5.38 -8.82
CA ARG A 37 13.32 -4.53 -9.96
C ARG A 37 11.85 -4.15 -9.95
N ALA A 38 11.28 -4.02 -8.77
CA ALA A 38 9.89 -3.65 -8.65
C ALA A 38 9.67 -2.18 -9.04
N MET A 39 8.41 -1.85 -9.23
CA MET A 39 8.01 -0.48 -9.57
C MET A 39 6.86 -0.06 -8.67
N VAL A 40 6.91 1.17 -8.19
CA VAL A 40 5.80 1.80 -7.48
C VAL A 40 5.31 2.98 -8.32
N ASN A 41 4.00 3.05 -8.52
CA ASN A 41 3.36 4.19 -9.16
C ASN A 41 2.41 4.78 -8.13
N ASP A 42 2.80 5.94 -7.58
CA ASP A 42 2.01 6.61 -6.55
C ASP A 42 1.46 7.89 -7.16
N GLN A 43 0.16 7.90 -7.41
CA GLN A 43 -0.53 9.03 -8.01
C GLN A 43 0.14 9.45 -9.31
N LEU A 44 0.46 8.45 -10.15
CA LEU A 44 1.05 8.62 -11.47
C LEU A 44 2.53 9.02 -11.47
N CYS A 45 3.17 9.01 -10.31
CA CYS A 45 4.62 9.19 -10.21
C CYS A 45 5.27 7.84 -10.02
N GLU A 46 6.27 7.52 -10.84
CA GLU A 46 6.88 6.21 -10.84
C GLU A 46 8.21 6.20 -10.11
N TYR A 47 8.45 5.12 -9.38
CA TYR A 47 9.68 4.90 -8.63
C TYR A 47 10.14 3.49 -8.94
N TRP A 48 11.38 3.35 -9.36
CA TRP A 48 11.89 2.09 -9.87
C TRP A 48 13.01 1.55 -9.02
N ASP A 49 13.02 0.24 -8.85
CA ASP A 49 14.08 -0.53 -8.20
C ASP A 49 14.21 -0.17 -6.73
N LYS A 50 15.04 -0.90 -6.00
CA LYS A 50 15.16 -0.72 -4.56
C LYS A 50 15.55 0.70 -4.16
N PRO A 51 16.54 1.34 -4.82
CA PRO A 51 16.88 2.71 -4.40
C PRO A 51 15.74 3.69 -4.58
N GLY A 52 15.02 3.61 -5.71
CA GLY A 52 13.90 4.51 -5.95
C GLY A 52 12.76 4.27 -4.99
N ILE A 53 12.46 2.99 -4.74
CA ILE A 53 11.38 2.63 -3.82
C ILE A 53 11.73 3.01 -2.39
N THR A 54 13.00 2.84 -1.99
CA THR A 54 13.44 3.24 -0.65
C THR A 54 13.27 4.74 -0.45
N ALA A 55 13.66 5.54 -1.44
CA ALA A 55 13.52 6.99 -1.33
C ALA A 55 12.05 7.40 -1.26
N TRP A 56 11.22 6.77 -2.08
CA TRP A 56 9.78 7.02 -2.05
C TRP A 56 9.19 6.68 -0.69
N ALA A 57 9.51 5.48 -0.18
CA ALA A 57 8.94 5.01 1.09
C ALA A 57 9.39 5.90 2.25
N GLN A 58 10.66 6.30 2.25
CA GLN A 58 11.16 7.17 3.31
C GLN A 58 10.42 8.49 3.31
N ARG A 59 10.17 9.06 2.15
CA ARG A 59 9.55 10.38 2.06
C ARG A 59 8.04 10.32 2.20
N GLU A 60 7.39 9.39 1.48
CA GLU A 60 5.93 9.42 1.37
C GLU A 60 5.23 8.54 2.39
N ILE A 61 5.91 7.54 2.92
CA ILE A 61 5.29 6.60 3.84
C ILE A 61 5.77 6.87 5.27
N ILE A 62 7.07 6.71 5.48
CA ILE A 62 7.62 6.81 6.83
C ILE A 62 7.61 8.28 7.28
N GLY A 63 8.05 9.18 6.41
CA GLY A 63 8.10 10.60 6.72
C GLY A 63 6.74 11.20 6.97
N GLN A 64 5.69 10.63 6.36
CA GLN A 64 4.32 11.10 6.55
C GLN A 64 3.60 10.36 7.66
N ARG A 65 4.28 9.41 8.31
CA ARG A 65 3.68 8.58 9.37
C ARG A 65 2.38 7.94 8.91
N LEU A 66 2.43 7.37 7.72
CA LEU A 66 1.24 6.85 7.08
C LEU A 66 0.69 5.65 7.86
N CYS A 67 -0.63 5.61 8.01
CA CYS A 67 -1.34 4.46 8.57
C CYS A 67 -2.36 3.99 7.57
N ILE A 68 -2.44 2.68 7.38
CA ILE A 68 -3.37 2.05 6.45
C ILE A 68 -4.41 1.27 7.25
N ARG A 69 -5.68 1.57 7.00
CA ARG A 69 -6.77 0.79 7.57
C ARG A 69 -7.56 0.17 6.41
N ILE A 70 -7.48 -1.14 6.29
CA ILE A 70 -8.07 -1.86 5.17
C ILE A 70 -9.59 -1.80 5.26
N ARG A 71 -10.24 -1.54 4.14
CA ARG A 71 -11.70 -1.54 4.03
C ARG A 71 -12.21 -2.66 3.16
N GLY A 72 -11.43 -3.08 2.17
CA GLY A 72 -11.84 -4.17 1.30
C GLY A 72 -10.67 -4.76 0.57
N VAL A 73 -10.79 -6.01 0.17
CA VAL A 73 -9.73 -6.73 -0.54
C VAL A 73 -10.38 -7.55 -1.65
N VAL A 74 -9.81 -7.47 -2.84
CA VAL A 74 -10.17 -8.35 -3.96
C VAL A 74 -8.89 -9.00 -4.45
N ARG A 75 -8.89 -10.32 -4.55
CA ARG A 75 -7.74 -11.06 -5.05
C ARG A 75 -8.08 -11.70 -6.38
N ASN A 76 -7.12 -11.67 -7.30
CA ASN A 76 -7.29 -12.23 -8.62
C ASN A 76 -5.93 -12.68 -9.12
N HIS A 77 -5.66 -14.00 -9.00
CA HIS A 77 -4.38 -14.58 -9.41
C HIS A 77 -3.23 -13.90 -8.67
N GLU A 78 -2.32 -13.28 -9.40
CA GLU A 78 -1.16 -12.63 -8.80
C GLU A 78 -1.42 -11.18 -8.42
N GLN A 79 -2.66 -10.74 -8.51
CA GLN A 79 -3.00 -9.35 -8.23
C GLN A 79 -3.91 -9.28 -7.01
N THR A 80 -3.63 -8.33 -6.15
CA THR A 80 -4.44 -8.06 -4.97
C THR A 80 -4.79 -6.59 -4.96
N VAL A 81 -6.07 -6.28 -4.86
CA VAL A 81 -6.55 -4.90 -4.82
C VAL A 81 -7.05 -4.63 -3.41
N VAL A 82 -6.49 -3.60 -2.78
CA VAL A 82 -6.85 -3.25 -1.41
C VAL A 82 -7.37 -1.82 -1.40
N GLU A 83 -8.61 -1.68 -0.95
CA GLU A 83 -9.17 -0.35 -0.68
C GLU A 83 -8.96 -0.04 0.79
N ALA A 84 -8.44 1.13 1.07
CA ALA A 84 -8.09 1.46 2.45
C ALA A 84 -8.28 2.93 2.73
N ALA A 85 -8.52 3.23 4.01
CA ALA A 85 -8.51 4.59 4.51
C ALA A 85 -7.09 4.89 4.99
N LEU A 86 -6.59 6.06 4.62
CA LEU A 86 -5.26 6.51 5.02
C LEU A 86 -5.35 7.60 6.06
N ASP A 87 -4.43 7.55 7.00
CA ASP A 87 -4.20 8.64 7.93
C ASP A 87 -2.69 8.85 8.04
N GLY A 88 -2.30 9.96 8.63
CA GLY A 88 -0.87 10.29 8.77
C GLY A 88 -0.71 11.78 9.02
N SER A 89 0.55 12.23 8.92
CA SER A 89 0.88 13.64 9.16
C SER A 89 0.88 14.49 7.90
N PHE A 90 0.44 13.94 6.77
CA PHE A 90 0.42 14.70 5.53
C PHE A 90 -0.61 15.83 5.60
N ASP A 91 -0.46 16.81 4.72
CA ASP A 91 -1.37 17.94 4.64
C ASP A 91 -2.73 17.44 4.13
N LYS A 92 -3.75 17.61 4.94
CA LYS A 92 -5.08 17.07 4.64
C LYS A 92 -6.01 18.10 4.02
N ARG A 93 -5.54 19.33 3.82
CA ARG A 93 -6.37 20.36 3.22
C ARG A 93 -6.71 19.99 1.78
N GLY A 94 -7.97 20.13 1.43
CA GLY A 94 -8.42 19.79 0.09
C GLY A 94 -8.60 18.32 -0.15
N LEU A 95 -8.41 17.46 0.86
CA LEU A 95 -8.58 16.03 0.73
C LEU A 95 -9.88 15.59 1.39
N PRO A 96 -10.50 14.54 0.85
CA PRO A 96 -11.68 13.97 1.52
C PRO A 96 -11.33 13.43 2.89
N ASP A 97 -12.33 13.33 3.74
CA ASP A 97 -12.18 12.73 5.07
C ASP A 97 -13.32 11.73 5.27
N PRO A 98 -13.03 10.42 5.30
CA PRO A 98 -11.71 9.82 5.25
C PRO A 98 -11.09 9.84 3.84
N LEU A 99 -9.78 9.79 3.78
CA LEU A 99 -9.08 9.68 2.51
C LEU A 99 -9.02 8.19 2.14
N ILE A 100 -9.65 7.86 1.04
CA ILE A 100 -9.70 6.47 0.58
C ILE A 100 -8.82 6.35 -0.65
N VAL A 101 -7.95 5.34 -0.61
CA VAL A 101 -7.09 5.02 -1.76
C VAL A 101 -7.23 3.55 -2.09
N THR A 102 -6.87 3.21 -3.30
CA THR A 102 -6.82 1.82 -3.74
C THR A 102 -5.39 1.49 -4.08
N PHE A 103 -4.94 0.38 -3.51
CA PHE A 103 -3.62 -0.18 -3.74
C PHE A 103 -3.77 -1.38 -4.66
N TYR A 104 -3.07 -1.36 -5.79
CA TYR A 104 -3.07 -2.47 -6.74
C TYR A 104 -1.71 -3.15 -6.63
N PHE A 105 -1.67 -4.30 -5.96
CA PHE A 105 -0.44 -5.04 -5.74
C PHE A 105 -0.33 -6.17 -6.75
N SER A 106 0.83 -6.30 -7.37
CA SER A 106 1.16 -7.47 -8.17
C SER A 106 2.31 -8.20 -7.52
N THR A 107 2.16 -9.51 -7.33
CA THR A 107 3.17 -10.32 -6.63
C THR A 107 3.71 -11.40 -7.55
N ARG A 108 4.96 -11.77 -7.31
CA ARG A 108 5.58 -12.89 -7.98
C ARG A 108 6.70 -13.41 -7.09
N HIS A 109 6.75 -14.72 -6.91
CA HIS A 109 7.80 -15.37 -6.12
C HIS A 109 7.92 -14.73 -4.74
N ASP A 110 6.77 -14.52 -4.08
CA ASP A 110 6.70 -14.02 -2.71
C ASP A 110 7.21 -12.60 -2.54
N HIS A 111 7.25 -11.81 -3.62
CA HIS A 111 7.66 -10.41 -3.54
C HIS A 111 6.69 -9.55 -4.34
N LEU A 112 6.62 -8.28 -3.96
CA LEU A 112 5.88 -7.32 -4.74
C LEU A 112 6.71 -6.94 -5.95
N VAL A 113 6.12 -7.02 -7.14
CA VAL A 113 6.80 -6.61 -8.36
C VAL A 113 6.25 -5.29 -8.87
N GLN A 114 5.03 -4.95 -8.47
CA GLN A 114 4.43 -3.68 -8.87
C GLN A 114 3.40 -3.27 -7.83
N LEU A 115 3.38 -1.99 -7.54
CA LEU A 115 2.36 -1.40 -6.69
C LEU A 115 1.90 -0.11 -7.33
N VAL A 116 0.59 -0.01 -7.58
CA VAL A 116 -0.02 1.22 -8.07
C VAL A 116 -0.96 1.73 -6.99
N ILE A 117 -0.83 2.99 -6.66
CA ILE A 117 -1.63 3.63 -5.61
C ILE A 117 -2.39 4.78 -6.24
N LEU A 118 -3.72 4.72 -6.17
CA LEU A 118 -4.56 5.75 -6.73
C LEU A 118 -5.58 6.19 -5.70
N ARG A 119 -5.76 7.48 -5.60
CA ARG A 119 -6.77 8.04 -4.71
C ARG A 119 -8.13 7.84 -5.33
N ASN A 120 -9.07 7.34 -4.53
CA ASN A 120 -10.43 7.18 -5.00
C ASN A 120 -11.07 8.56 -5.11
N GLU A 121 -11.70 8.81 -6.25
CA GLU A 121 -12.41 10.07 -6.43
C GLU A 121 -13.82 9.91 -5.93
N SER A 122 -14.31 10.99 -5.37
CA SER A 122 -15.67 11.03 -4.91
C SER A 122 -16.57 11.37 -6.09
N HIS A 123 -17.58 10.55 -6.33
CA HIS A 123 -18.55 10.78 -7.40
C HIS A 123 -19.90 10.96 -6.77
N ASP A 124 -20.37 12.15 -6.81
CA ASP A 124 -21.67 12.43 -6.22
C ASP A 124 -22.73 12.71 -7.23
#